data_9ef631a856da6f3442fe5765f75384ea
#
_entry.id   9ef631a856da6f3442fe5765f75384ea
#
_cell.length_a   1.000
_cell.length_b   1.000
_cell.length_c   1.000
_cell.angle_alpha   90.00
_cell.angle_beta   90.00
_cell.angle_gamma   90.00
#
_symmetry.space_group_name_H-M   'P 1'
#
loop_
_entity.id
_entity.type
_entity.pdbx_description
1 polymer ?
#
loop_
_entity_poly.entity_id
_entity_poly.type
_entity_poly.pdbx_seq_one_letter_code
_entity_poly.pdbx_strand_id
1 'polypeptide(L)'
;INELKHGESYFHLGPDKDEDLLDTIYIKKHSDYEIADFILCTGLLDDSFEKPHHYSGMFEEFIFHNKEMVCVNPDEIVYRGEQLISCAGGLAGLYKEMGGKVKLYGKPHNEIYDYAYQYLMENGLVENKSEILAIGDSFKTDILGAELFNIDYLFIQSGIHKNEIKHQSDLSKLFKMHVGKEIKEFRTLKTL
;
A
#
# COMPACT_ATOMS: atom_id res chain seq x y z
N ILE A 1 2.69 5.43 -12.23
CA ILE A 1 2.52 4.25 -13.12
C ILE A 1 3.01 4.57 -14.53
N ASN A 2 2.65 5.71 -15.12
CA ASN A 2 3.03 6.07 -16.49
C ASN A 2 4.57 6.10 -16.74
N GLU A 3 5.37 6.26 -15.70
CA GLU A 3 6.84 6.23 -15.75
C GLU A 3 7.41 4.83 -15.44
N LEU A 4 6.56 3.88 -15.08
CA LEU A 4 6.96 2.55 -14.69
C LEU A 4 7.06 1.66 -15.92
N LYS A 5 8.26 1.11 -16.15
CA LYS A 5 8.53 0.23 -17.31
C LYS A 5 8.15 -1.23 -17.01
N HIS A 6 6.85 -1.50 -16.78
CA HIS A 6 6.35 -2.86 -16.60
C HIS A 6 5.85 -3.49 -17.90
N GLY A 7 5.57 -2.67 -18.91
CA GLY A 7 5.05 -3.09 -20.20
C GLY A 7 4.20 -1.98 -20.83
N GLU A 8 3.60 -2.29 -21.99
CA GLU A 8 2.76 -1.35 -22.76
C GLU A 8 1.26 -1.60 -22.53
N SER A 9 0.92 -2.66 -21.78
CA SER A 9 -0.47 -3.04 -21.53
C SER A 9 -0.65 -3.73 -20.18
N TYR A 10 -1.85 -3.60 -19.59
CA TYR A 10 -2.17 -4.20 -18.30
C TYR A 10 -3.57 -4.85 -18.31
N PHE A 11 -3.72 -5.84 -17.43
CA PHE A 11 -5.01 -6.36 -16.99
C PHE A 11 -5.31 -5.76 -15.61
N HIS A 12 -6.52 -5.22 -15.42
CA HIS A 12 -6.91 -4.65 -14.13
C HIS A 12 -7.50 -5.72 -13.21
N LEU A 13 -6.91 -5.88 -12.04
CA LEU A 13 -7.47 -6.64 -10.92
C LEU A 13 -7.86 -5.65 -9.81
N GLY A 14 -9.14 -5.40 -9.70
CA GLY A 14 -9.69 -4.46 -8.72
C GLY A 14 -11.16 -4.16 -8.97
N PRO A 15 -11.81 -3.44 -8.05
CA PRO A 15 -13.24 -3.14 -8.14
C PRO A 15 -13.53 -2.08 -9.21
N ASP A 16 -14.74 -2.14 -9.78
CA ASP A 16 -15.20 -1.19 -10.82
C ASP A 16 -15.11 0.28 -10.37
N LYS A 17 -15.24 0.56 -9.08
CA LYS A 17 -15.13 1.93 -8.54
C LYS A 17 -13.75 2.58 -8.74
N ASP A 18 -12.72 1.77 -9.05
CA ASP A 18 -11.36 2.26 -9.28
C ASP A 18 -11.11 2.62 -10.76
N GLU A 19 -12.08 2.40 -11.66
CA GLU A 19 -11.95 2.70 -13.10
C GLU A 19 -11.58 4.17 -13.36
N ASP A 20 -12.18 5.11 -12.64
CA ASP A 20 -11.87 6.54 -12.78
C ASP A 20 -10.38 6.86 -12.49
N LEU A 21 -9.74 6.08 -11.62
CA LEU A 21 -8.30 6.21 -11.34
C LEU A 21 -7.46 5.74 -12.54
N LEU A 22 -7.97 4.76 -13.29
CA LEU A 22 -7.28 4.16 -14.43
C LEU A 22 -7.34 5.05 -15.66
N ASP A 23 -8.31 5.95 -15.78
CA ASP A 23 -8.42 6.89 -16.90
C ASP A 23 -7.21 7.83 -17.01
N THR A 24 -6.45 7.98 -15.93
CA THR A 24 -5.21 8.77 -15.92
C THR A 24 -3.98 7.97 -16.39
N ILE A 25 -4.13 6.69 -16.68
CA ILE A 25 -3.06 5.79 -17.09
C ILE A 25 -3.02 5.71 -18.62
N TYR A 26 -1.90 6.12 -19.21
CA TYR A 26 -1.70 6.14 -20.67
C TYR A 26 -1.24 4.79 -21.24
N ILE A 27 -1.34 3.71 -20.44
CA ILE A 27 -0.99 2.34 -20.83
C ILE A 27 -2.29 1.60 -21.20
N LYS A 28 -2.24 0.77 -22.24
CA LYS A 28 -3.42 0.09 -22.76
C LYS A 28 -3.99 -0.93 -21.77
N LYS A 29 -5.28 -0.80 -21.45
CA LYS A 29 -6.01 -1.81 -20.67
C LYS A 29 -6.48 -2.95 -21.57
N HIS A 30 -6.31 -4.19 -21.11
CA HIS A 30 -6.86 -5.40 -21.73
C HIS A 30 -7.86 -6.08 -20.81
N SER A 31 -8.92 -6.65 -21.39
CA SER A 31 -9.89 -7.49 -20.67
C SER A 31 -9.40 -8.93 -20.48
N ASP A 32 -8.34 -9.31 -21.15
CA ASP A 32 -7.73 -10.62 -21.10
C ASP A 32 -6.31 -10.54 -20.57
N TYR A 33 -6.06 -11.22 -19.43
CA TYR A 33 -4.76 -11.22 -18.78
C TYR A 33 -3.68 -11.95 -19.60
N GLU A 34 -4.07 -12.89 -20.48
CA GLU A 34 -3.09 -13.65 -21.27
C GLU A 34 -2.31 -12.73 -22.23
N ILE A 35 -2.98 -11.73 -22.80
CA ILE A 35 -2.36 -10.78 -23.74
C ILE A 35 -1.82 -9.51 -23.08
N ALA A 36 -2.18 -9.22 -21.81
CA ALA A 36 -1.63 -8.10 -21.07
C ALA A 36 -0.17 -8.38 -20.64
N ASP A 37 0.66 -7.35 -20.59
CA ASP A 37 2.06 -7.48 -20.16
C ASP A 37 2.17 -7.74 -18.65
N PHE A 38 1.30 -7.10 -17.86
CA PHE A 38 1.30 -7.24 -16.40
C PHE A 38 -0.12 -7.12 -15.83
N ILE A 39 -0.25 -7.47 -14.55
CA ILE A 39 -1.48 -7.31 -13.76
C ILE A 39 -1.36 -6.04 -12.94
N LEU A 40 -2.27 -5.09 -13.12
CA LEU A 40 -2.40 -3.90 -12.26
C LEU A 40 -3.42 -4.19 -11.18
N CYS A 41 -2.95 -4.36 -9.94
CA CYS A 41 -3.80 -4.69 -8.79
C CYS A 41 -4.09 -3.44 -7.96
N THR A 42 -5.36 -3.04 -7.87
CA THR A 42 -5.85 -1.94 -7.02
C THR A 42 -6.63 -2.46 -5.80
N GLY A 43 -7.15 -3.69 -5.85
CA GLY A 43 -7.92 -4.28 -4.75
C GLY A 43 -8.62 -5.57 -5.11
N LEU A 44 -9.51 -6.01 -4.23
CA LEU A 44 -10.44 -7.11 -4.48
C LEU A 44 -11.60 -6.60 -5.36
N LEU A 45 -12.24 -7.50 -6.10
CA LEU A 45 -13.41 -7.15 -6.91
C LEU A 45 -14.58 -6.71 -6.01
N ASP A 46 -14.84 -7.46 -4.94
CA ASP A 46 -15.78 -7.08 -3.88
C ASP A 46 -15.15 -7.32 -2.49
N ASP A 47 -14.67 -6.25 -1.89
CA ASP A 47 -14.00 -6.28 -0.58
C ASP A 47 -14.95 -6.51 0.61
N SER A 48 -16.28 -6.53 0.38
CA SER A 48 -17.28 -6.72 1.44
C SER A 48 -17.36 -8.17 1.93
N PHE A 49 -17.07 -9.15 1.08
CA PHE A 49 -17.11 -10.57 1.45
C PHE A 49 -15.92 -11.38 0.93
N GLU A 50 -15.22 -10.93 -0.11
CA GLU A 50 -14.07 -11.65 -0.64
C GLU A 50 -12.84 -11.58 0.28
N LYS A 51 -11.99 -12.59 0.13
CA LYS A 51 -10.71 -12.70 0.82
C LYS A 51 -9.63 -13.10 -0.20
N PRO A 52 -8.35 -12.80 0.05
CA PRO A 52 -7.28 -13.10 -0.89
C PRO A 52 -7.29 -14.55 -1.40
N HIS A 53 -7.59 -15.54 -0.57
CA HIS A 53 -7.59 -16.96 -0.96
C HIS A 53 -8.66 -17.32 -2.01
N HIS A 54 -9.70 -16.52 -2.21
CA HIS A 54 -10.69 -16.73 -3.28
C HIS A 54 -10.09 -16.54 -4.68
N TYR A 55 -8.92 -15.88 -4.75
CA TYR A 55 -8.21 -15.61 -6.00
C TYR A 55 -7.15 -16.65 -6.36
N SER A 56 -6.97 -17.70 -5.54
CA SER A 56 -5.88 -18.68 -5.73
C SER A 56 -5.88 -19.30 -7.12
N GLY A 57 -7.05 -19.71 -7.64
CA GLY A 57 -7.15 -20.29 -8.98
C GLY A 57 -6.75 -19.28 -10.08
N MET A 58 -7.19 -18.02 -9.97
CA MET A 58 -6.78 -16.95 -10.90
C MET A 58 -5.27 -16.70 -10.81
N PHE A 59 -4.70 -16.77 -9.63
CA PHE A 59 -3.26 -16.56 -9.42
C PHE A 59 -2.41 -17.69 -9.98
N GLU A 60 -2.89 -18.94 -9.95
CA GLU A 60 -2.25 -20.05 -10.62
C GLU A 60 -2.11 -19.78 -12.13
N GLU A 61 -3.19 -19.28 -12.75
CA GLU A 61 -3.19 -18.90 -14.17
C GLU A 61 -2.22 -17.74 -14.45
N PHE A 62 -2.22 -16.69 -13.61
CA PHE A 62 -1.29 -15.58 -13.77
C PHE A 62 0.17 -16.03 -13.65
N ILE A 63 0.48 -16.96 -12.73
CA ILE A 63 1.81 -17.53 -12.57
C ILE A 63 2.18 -18.38 -13.77
N PHE A 64 1.26 -19.23 -14.26
CA PHE A 64 1.47 -20.04 -15.44
C PHE A 64 1.83 -19.20 -16.67
N HIS A 65 1.16 -18.06 -16.85
CA HIS A 65 1.45 -17.07 -17.89
C HIS A 65 2.62 -16.11 -17.54
N ASN A 66 3.34 -16.37 -16.43
CA ASN A 66 4.49 -15.59 -15.97
C ASN A 66 4.21 -14.08 -15.83
N LYS A 67 3.01 -13.71 -15.40
CA LYS A 67 2.62 -12.31 -15.21
C LYS A 67 3.25 -11.71 -13.96
N GLU A 68 3.73 -10.47 -14.05
CA GLU A 68 4.08 -9.66 -12.89
C GLU A 68 2.83 -8.96 -12.36
N MET A 69 2.64 -8.94 -11.04
CA MET A 69 1.59 -8.13 -10.41
C MET A 69 2.19 -6.82 -9.92
N VAL A 70 1.69 -5.72 -10.42
CA VAL A 70 1.98 -4.36 -9.97
C VAL A 70 0.86 -3.95 -9.02
N CYS A 71 1.15 -3.94 -7.73
CA CYS A 71 0.21 -3.56 -6.68
C CYS A 71 0.44 -2.11 -6.28
N VAL A 72 -0.60 -1.28 -6.40
CA VAL A 72 -0.52 0.17 -6.14
C VAL A 72 -1.09 0.58 -4.78
N ASN A 73 -1.54 -0.38 -3.98
CA ASN A 73 -1.93 -0.19 -2.59
C ASN A 73 -1.34 -1.31 -1.72
N PRO A 74 -0.19 -1.09 -1.06
CA PRO A 74 0.48 -2.15 -0.28
C PRO A 74 -0.19 -2.47 1.05
N ASP A 75 -1.21 -1.75 1.49
CA ASP A 75 -1.95 -2.08 2.69
C ASP A 75 -2.59 -3.46 2.54
N GLU A 76 -2.35 -4.35 3.51
CA GLU A 76 -2.89 -5.72 3.49
C GLU A 76 -4.33 -5.75 3.97
N ILE A 77 -4.64 -4.96 5.00
CA ILE A 77 -5.95 -4.85 5.63
C ILE A 77 -6.19 -3.42 6.09
N VAL A 78 -7.46 -3.01 6.15
CA VAL A 78 -7.91 -1.74 6.72
C VAL A 78 -9.15 -1.96 7.58
N TYR A 79 -9.42 -1.03 8.51
CA TYR A 79 -10.72 -0.98 9.18
C TYR A 79 -11.72 -0.15 8.37
N ARG A 80 -12.92 -0.72 8.18
CA ARG A 80 -14.11 0.00 7.71
C ARG A 80 -15.17 -0.12 8.81
N GLY A 81 -15.27 0.89 9.66
CA GLY A 81 -15.99 0.79 10.92
C GLY A 81 -15.31 -0.24 11.85
N GLU A 82 -16.05 -1.28 12.26
CA GLU A 82 -15.54 -2.38 13.10
C GLU A 82 -15.03 -3.58 12.28
N GLN A 83 -15.18 -3.58 10.96
CA GLN A 83 -14.79 -4.70 10.11
C GLN A 83 -13.38 -4.54 9.56
N LEU A 84 -12.62 -5.63 9.59
CA LEU A 84 -11.34 -5.76 8.89
C LEU A 84 -11.59 -6.16 7.43
N ILE A 85 -11.15 -5.33 6.52
CA ILE A 85 -11.30 -5.51 5.07
C ILE A 85 -9.93 -5.78 4.48
N SER A 86 -9.85 -6.80 3.62
CA SER A 86 -8.62 -7.09 2.86
C SER A 86 -8.43 -6.05 1.75
N CYS A 87 -7.17 -5.68 1.52
CA CYS A 87 -6.77 -4.72 0.47
C CYS A 87 -5.87 -5.39 -0.58
N ALA A 88 -5.45 -4.62 -1.57
CA ALA A 88 -4.59 -5.10 -2.66
C ALA A 88 -3.27 -5.70 -2.16
N GLY A 89 -2.68 -5.15 -1.09
CA GLY A 89 -1.48 -5.71 -0.45
C GLY A 89 -1.67 -7.15 0.03
N GLY A 90 -2.87 -7.50 0.51
CA GLY A 90 -3.20 -8.88 0.88
C GLY A 90 -3.25 -9.83 -0.33
N LEU A 91 -3.75 -9.36 -1.48
CA LEU A 91 -3.70 -10.10 -2.75
C LEU A 91 -2.27 -10.28 -3.23
N ALA A 92 -1.49 -9.21 -3.22
CA ALA A 92 -0.09 -9.22 -3.63
C ALA A 92 0.77 -10.13 -2.73
N GLY A 93 0.49 -10.16 -1.42
CA GLY A 93 1.12 -11.07 -0.46
C GLY A 93 0.87 -12.53 -0.83
N LEU A 94 -0.39 -12.91 -1.02
CA LEU A 94 -0.76 -14.27 -1.43
C LEU A 94 -0.13 -14.64 -2.79
N TYR A 95 -0.21 -13.75 -3.78
CA TYR A 95 0.38 -13.99 -5.10
C TYR A 95 1.89 -14.28 -5.00
N LYS A 96 2.60 -13.51 -4.17
CA LYS A 96 4.03 -13.73 -3.90
C LYS A 96 4.31 -15.05 -3.19
N GLU A 97 3.48 -15.42 -2.19
CA GLU A 97 3.59 -16.70 -1.46
C GLU A 97 3.40 -17.90 -2.41
N MET A 98 2.52 -17.76 -3.40
CA MET A 98 2.31 -18.77 -4.44
C MET A 98 3.44 -18.82 -5.49
N GLY A 99 4.43 -17.93 -5.44
CA GLY A 99 5.58 -17.89 -6.34
C GLY A 99 5.46 -16.86 -7.47
N GLY A 100 4.43 -16.03 -7.46
CA GLY A 100 4.25 -14.93 -8.41
C GLY A 100 5.24 -13.78 -8.19
N LYS A 101 5.54 -13.05 -9.26
CA LYS A 101 6.37 -11.84 -9.22
C LYS A 101 5.50 -10.65 -8.83
N VAL A 102 5.94 -9.89 -7.82
CA VAL A 102 5.20 -8.72 -7.31
C VAL A 102 6.09 -7.49 -7.28
N LYS A 103 5.59 -6.38 -7.78
CA LYS A 103 6.13 -5.05 -7.55
C LYS A 103 5.11 -4.23 -6.76
N LEU A 104 5.53 -3.69 -5.61
CA LEU A 104 4.70 -2.86 -4.74
C LEU A 104 5.00 -1.38 -4.96
N TYR A 105 3.95 -0.55 -5.02
CA TYR A 105 4.02 0.90 -5.02
C TYR A 105 3.13 1.48 -3.93
N GLY A 106 3.50 2.64 -3.41
CA GLY A 106 2.84 3.27 -2.27
C GLY A 106 3.66 3.15 -0.99
N LYS A 107 3.11 3.52 0.15
CA LYS A 107 3.75 3.44 1.47
C LYS A 107 4.15 2.00 1.81
N PRO A 108 5.33 1.70 2.37
CA PRO A 108 6.36 2.63 2.87
C PRO A 108 7.43 3.02 1.85
N HIS A 109 7.24 2.72 0.55
CA HIS A 109 8.26 2.93 -0.49
C HIS A 109 8.47 4.41 -0.79
N ASN A 110 9.73 4.79 -1.06
CA ASN A 110 10.12 6.19 -1.19
C ASN A 110 9.45 6.93 -2.36
N GLU A 111 9.08 6.22 -3.43
CA GLU A 111 8.54 6.82 -4.65
C GLU A 111 7.32 7.72 -4.40
N ILE A 112 6.41 7.30 -3.50
CA ILE A 112 5.22 8.13 -3.18
C ILE A 112 5.59 9.35 -2.33
N TYR A 113 6.58 9.22 -1.44
CA TYR A 113 7.07 10.33 -0.63
C TYR A 113 7.87 11.33 -1.46
N ASP A 114 8.73 10.86 -2.38
CA ASP A 114 9.46 11.70 -3.32
C ASP A 114 8.50 12.50 -4.20
N TYR A 115 7.47 11.85 -4.75
CA TYR A 115 6.44 12.52 -5.54
C TYR A 115 5.71 13.60 -4.74
N ALA A 116 5.25 13.27 -3.53
CA ALA A 116 4.56 14.22 -2.65
C ALA A 116 5.47 15.40 -2.28
N TYR A 117 6.74 15.13 -1.96
CA TYR A 117 7.71 16.16 -1.61
C TYR A 117 8.01 17.10 -2.78
N GLN A 118 8.24 16.56 -3.98
CA GLN A 118 8.43 17.36 -5.19
C GLN A 118 7.22 18.25 -5.46
N TYR A 119 6.01 17.70 -5.38
CA TYR A 119 4.79 18.49 -5.53
C TYR A 119 4.71 19.64 -4.53
N LEU A 120 5.01 19.40 -3.25
CA LEU A 120 5.00 20.43 -2.21
C LEU A 120 6.04 21.54 -2.48
N MET A 121 7.25 21.15 -2.88
CA MET A 121 8.33 22.07 -3.23
C MET A 121 7.99 22.94 -4.43
N GLU A 122 7.53 22.33 -5.53
CA GLU A 122 7.19 23.03 -6.78
C GLU A 122 6.05 24.03 -6.62
N ASN A 123 5.13 23.77 -5.67
CA ASN A 123 4.04 24.67 -5.34
C ASN A 123 4.38 25.67 -4.21
N GLY A 124 5.62 25.68 -3.73
CA GLY A 124 6.08 26.62 -2.68
C GLY A 124 5.40 26.40 -1.33
N LEU A 125 4.92 25.20 -1.05
CA LEU A 125 4.22 24.86 0.19
C LEU A 125 5.19 24.48 1.31
N VAL A 126 6.38 24.01 0.97
CA VAL A 126 7.46 23.71 1.91
C VAL A 126 8.81 24.09 1.32
N GLU A 127 9.80 24.38 2.16
CA GLU A 127 11.18 24.63 1.77
C GLU A 127 12.08 23.41 1.97
N ASN A 128 11.72 22.56 2.93
CA ASN A 128 12.50 21.37 3.27
C ASN A 128 11.65 20.29 3.98
N LYS A 129 12.22 19.10 4.14
CA LYS A 129 11.54 17.96 4.74
C LYS A 129 11.13 18.15 6.20
N SER A 130 11.79 19.03 6.96
CA SER A 130 11.44 19.26 8.38
C SER A 130 10.11 19.99 8.57
N GLU A 131 9.52 20.51 7.49
CA GLU A 131 8.20 21.15 7.51
C GLU A 131 7.06 20.18 7.21
N ILE A 132 7.38 18.89 7.00
CA ILE A 132 6.43 17.85 6.66
C ILE A 132 6.19 16.95 7.87
N LEU A 133 4.93 16.69 8.16
CA LEU A 133 4.48 15.76 9.17
C LEU A 133 3.64 14.65 8.52
N ALA A 134 4.14 13.41 8.54
CA ALA A 134 3.34 12.26 8.20
C ALA A 134 2.38 11.92 9.34
N ILE A 135 1.09 11.66 9.03
CA ILE A 135 0.09 11.25 10.00
C ILE A 135 -0.48 9.91 9.56
N GLY A 136 -0.43 8.90 10.43
CA GLY A 136 -0.93 7.58 10.06
C GLY A 136 -1.06 6.64 11.24
N ASP A 137 -1.68 5.49 11.00
CA ASP A 137 -2.05 4.50 12.01
C ASP A 137 -1.36 3.14 11.82
N SER A 138 -0.54 2.99 10.78
CA SER A 138 0.19 1.76 10.48
C SER A 138 1.70 1.93 10.70
N PHE A 139 2.27 1.11 11.59
CA PHE A 139 3.72 1.04 11.73
C PHE A 139 4.40 0.50 10.48
N LYS A 140 3.71 -0.38 9.75
CA LYS A 140 4.25 -1.12 8.60
C LYS A 140 4.34 -0.26 7.32
N THR A 141 3.47 0.71 7.18
CA THR A 141 3.37 1.57 6.00
C THR A 141 3.65 3.04 6.31
N ASP A 142 2.83 3.67 7.15
CA ASP A 142 2.93 5.12 7.41
C ASP A 142 4.21 5.49 8.15
N ILE A 143 4.44 4.84 9.31
CA ILE A 143 5.56 5.21 10.19
C ILE A 143 6.88 4.73 9.60
N LEU A 144 6.92 3.49 9.08
CA LEU A 144 8.11 2.99 8.38
C LEU A 144 8.48 3.87 7.19
N GLY A 145 7.50 4.30 6.40
CA GLY A 145 7.73 5.17 5.24
C GLY A 145 8.26 6.54 5.64
N ALA A 146 7.69 7.16 6.69
CA ALA A 146 8.16 8.43 7.22
C ALA A 146 9.61 8.33 7.74
N GLU A 147 9.94 7.25 8.47
CA GLU A 147 11.30 6.95 8.94
C GLU A 147 12.30 6.75 7.79
N LEU A 148 11.92 6.01 6.75
CA LEU A 148 12.75 5.79 5.56
C LEU A 148 12.97 7.09 4.78
N PHE A 149 11.93 7.91 4.68
CA PHE A 149 11.99 9.21 3.99
C PHE A 149 12.62 10.33 4.82
N ASN A 150 12.86 10.09 6.12
CA ASN A 150 13.43 11.03 7.08
C ASN A 150 12.57 12.30 7.25
N ILE A 151 11.27 12.12 7.52
CA ILE A 151 10.33 13.17 7.92
C ILE A 151 9.73 12.86 9.29
N ASP A 152 9.21 13.88 9.97
CA ASP A 152 8.49 13.73 11.23
C ASP A 152 7.18 12.96 11.02
N TYR A 153 6.73 12.25 12.07
CA TYR A 153 5.46 11.53 12.03
C TYR A 153 4.65 11.66 13.33
N LEU A 154 3.35 11.49 13.20
CA LEU A 154 2.36 11.42 14.28
C LEU A 154 1.58 10.11 14.12
N PHE A 155 1.72 9.23 15.12
CA PHE A 155 1.04 7.93 15.11
C PHE A 155 -0.37 8.03 15.72
N ILE A 156 -1.37 7.46 15.03
CA ILE A 156 -2.77 7.42 15.48
C ILE A 156 -3.10 6.05 16.04
N GLN A 157 -3.42 6.00 17.34
CA GLN A 157 -3.60 4.73 18.06
C GLN A 157 -4.95 4.05 17.78
N SER A 158 -5.97 4.79 17.33
CA SER A 158 -7.33 4.26 17.08
C SER A 158 -7.48 3.49 15.77
N GLY A 159 -6.41 3.35 14.99
CA GLY A 159 -6.41 2.71 13.68
C GLY A 159 -6.13 1.20 13.71
N ILE A 160 -5.31 0.73 12.76
CA ILE A 160 -5.08 -0.70 12.49
C ILE A 160 -4.53 -1.47 13.70
N HIS A 161 -3.74 -0.82 14.56
CA HIS A 161 -3.14 -1.42 15.75
C HIS A 161 -3.97 -1.23 17.04
N LYS A 162 -5.22 -0.73 16.97
CA LYS A 162 -6.04 -0.41 18.15
C LYS A 162 -6.19 -1.56 19.15
N ASN A 163 -6.25 -2.80 18.67
CA ASN A 163 -6.41 -3.99 19.49
C ASN A 163 -5.09 -4.51 20.08
N GLU A 164 -3.95 -4.08 19.55
CA GLU A 164 -2.62 -4.49 19.97
C GLU A 164 -2.02 -3.53 21.02
N ILE A 165 -2.52 -2.29 21.08
CA ILE A 165 -2.04 -1.23 21.95
C ILE A 165 -2.92 -1.15 23.19
N LYS A 166 -2.46 -1.76 24.30
CA LYS A 166 -3.11 -1.69 25.61
C LYS A 166 -2.35 -0.78 26.55
N HIS A 167 -1.03 -0.72 26.40
CA HIS A 167 -0.10 0.06 27.24
C HIS A 167 0.90 0.83 26.37
N GLN A 168 1.49 1.89 26.91
CA GLN A 168 2.52 2.66 26.22
C GLN A 168 3.72 1.80 25.76
N SER A 169 4.06 0.76 26.54
CA SER A 169 5.14 -0.17 26.18
C SER A 169 4.87 -0.98 24.90
N ASP A 170 3.61 -1.14 24.50
CA ASP A 170 3.25 -1.90 23.30
C ASP A 170 3.60 -1.11 22.04
N LEU A 171 3.54 0.23 22.09
CA LEU A 171 3.98 1.11 21.00
C LEU A 171 5.46 0.88 20.67
N SER A 172 6.34 0.84 21.68
CA SER A 172 7.78 0.62 21.46
C SER A 172 8.06 -0.77 20.89
N LYS A 173 7.29 -1.80 21.32
CA LYS A 173 7.43 -3.17 20.79
C LYS A 173 7.01 -3.24 19.32
N LEU A 174 5.84 -2.67 18.98
CA LEU A 174 5.33 -2.64 17.61
C LEU A 174 6.25 -1.85 16.68
N PHE A 175 6.75 -0.69 17.15
CA PHE A 175 7.73 0.08 16.40
C PHE A 175 9.00 -0.73 16.12
N LYS A 176 9.57 -1.36 17.15
CA LYS A 176 10.77 -2.20 16.99
C LYS A 176 10.51 -3.36 16.02
N MET A 177 9.33 -3.99 16.11
CA MET A 177 8.94 -5.12 15.26
C MET A 177 8.85 -4.71 13.79
N HIS A 178 8.22 -3.58 13.47
CA HIS A 178 7.91 -3.18 12.10
C HIS A 178 8.93 -2.23 11.47
N VAL A 179 9.55 -1.37 12.28
CA VAL A 179 10.53 -0.36 11.80
C VAL A 179 11.97 -0.82 12.02
N GLY A 180 12.19 -1.79 12.93
CA GLY A 180 13.52 -2.35 13.18
C GLY A 180 14.42 -1.48 14.05
N LYS A 181 13.90 -0.40 14.63
CA LYS A 181 14.63 0.56 15.50
C LYS A 181 14.06 0.60 16.90
N GLU A 182 14.83 1.07 17.86
CA GLU A 182 14.32 1.41 19.20
C GLU A 182 13.96 2.89 19.25
N ILE A 183 12.83 3.20 19.90
CA ILE A 183 12.40 4.56 20.12
C ILE A 183 12.05 4.76 21.60
N LYS A 184 12.41 5.92 22.15
CA LYS A 184 12.15 6.26 23.56
C LYS A 184 10.84 7.02 23.75
N GLU A 185 10.48 7.85 22.79
CA GLU A 185 9.28 8.69 22.85
C GLU A 185 8.56 8.67 21.51
N PHE A 186 7.23 8.55 21.57
CA PHE A 186 6.33 8.62 20.43
C PHE A 186 5.52 9.91 20.44
N ARG A 187 5.46 10.58 19.30
CA ARG A 187 4.40 11.56 19.04
C ARG A 187 3.16 10.79 18.62
N THR A 188 2.17 10.73 19.52
CA THR A 188 0.94 9.97 19.26
C THR A 188 -0.30 10.76 19.63
N LEU A 189 -1.42 10.46 18.92
CA LEU A 189 -2.77 10.82 19.34
C LEU A 189 -3.61 9.56 19.49
N LYS A 190 -4.58 9.60 20.40
CA LYS A 190 -5.52 8.48 20.58
C LYS A 190 -6.45 8.38 19.39
N THR A 191 -6.95 9.50 18.92
CA THR A 191 -7.85 9.64 17.75
C THR A 191 -7.49 10.91 17.00
N LEU A 192 -7.81 10.97 15.72
CA LEU A 192 -7.88 12.20 14.93
C LEU A 192 -9.18 12.90 15.23
#